data_fafbdd344ba8d1d5dd7057a641fe9f00
#
_entry.id   fafbdd344ba8d1d5dd7057a641fe9f00
#
_cell.length_a   1.000
_cell.length_b   1.000
_cell.length_c   1.000
_cell.angle_alpha   90.00
_cell.angle_beta   90.00
_cell.angle_gamma   90.00
#
_symmetry.space_group_name_H-M   'P 1'
#
loop_
_entity.id
_entity.type
_entity.pdbx_description
1 polymer ?
#
loop_
_entity_poly.entity_id
_entity_poly.type
_entity_poly.pdbx_seq_one_letter_code
_entity_poly.pdbx_strand_id
1 'polypeptide(L)'
;METTGAGPSGGAIDTPQHRALGSGSRVAILGLVRAAGGGLTAAEVAAATGQHLSTTRAHLERLVGAGLAVKARAGGGQPGRPAWRYRAAADDPAPAPYRTLAAVLLGQLRKDADGAAVAAERVGREWGRQLAGESGARGAVETVGSVFDGLGFSPVVHGEAGGAVDLHLRTCPFLELVDQAPDAMCALHAGVVRGVLDERGADGDAAVLEPFGAPRACVVRLPRDGEW
;
A
#
# COMPACT_ATOMS: atom_id res chain seq x y z
N MET A 1 2.70 -26.05 -40.64
CA MET A 1 3.81 -26.23 -39.68
C MET A 1 3.64 -25.17 -38.61
N GLU A 2 2.75 -25.47 -37.63
CA GLU A 2 2.41 -24.57 -36.54
C GLU A 2 3.47 -24.69 -35.45
N THR A 3 4.25 -23.63 -35.26
CA THR A 3 5.10 -23.49 -34.07
C THR A 3 4.26 -22.84 -32.95
N THR A 4 3.58 -23.67 -32.17
CA THR A 4 2.98 -23.29 -30.93
C THR A 4 4.11 -23.05 -29.93
N GLY A 5 4.76 -21.88 -30.00
CA GLY A 5 5.67 -21.41 -28.97
C GLY A 5 4.86 -21.09 -27.73
N ALA A 6 4.88 -21.96 -26.73
CA ALA A 6 4.43 -21.60 -25.39
C ALA A 6 5.27 -20.41 -24.91
N GLY A 7 4.66 -19.25 -24.74
CA GLY A 7 5.28 -18.09 -24.12
C GLY A 7 5.72 -18.41 -22.68
N PRO A 8 6.58 -17.57 -22.08
CA PRO A 8 7.02 -17.79 -20.71
C PRO A 8 5.79 -17.89 -19.79
N SER A 9 5.73 -18.94 -18.98
CA SER A 9 4.67 -19.13 -18.00
C SER A 9 4.68 -17.94 -17.03
N GLY A 10 3.57 -17.20 -16.94
CA GLY A 10 3.38 -16.18 -15.93
C GLY A 10 3.34 -16.83 -14.56
N GLY A 11 4.47 -16.84 -13.86
CA GLY A 11 4.49 -17.18 -12.43
C GLY A 11 3.64 -16.16 -11.68
N ALA A 12 2.80 -16.62 -10.74
CA ALA A 12 2.20 -15.72 -9.77
C ALA A 12 3.29 -14.82 -9.18
N ILE A 13 2.99 -13.53 -8.94
CA ILE A 13 3.93 -12.59 -8.32
C ILE A 13 4.10 -12.98 -6.84
N ASP A 14 4.72 -14.12 -6.59
CA ASP A 14 5.05 -14.64 -5.26
C ASP A 14 6.54 -14.43 -5.01
N THR A 15 6.93 -13.15 -4.92
CA THR A 15 8.30 -12.82 -4.56
C THR A 15 8.50 -13.01 -3.04
N PRO A 16 9.77 -13.25 -2.60
CA PRO A 16 10.08 -13.27 -1.17
C PRO A 16 9.56 -12.01 -0.43
N GLN A 17 9.55 -10.85 -1.09
CA GLN A 17 9.03 -9.60 -0.56
C GLN A 17 7.52 -9.67 -0.32
N HIS A 18 6.72 -10.14 -1.27
CA HIS A 18 5.27 -10.31 -1.11
C HIS A 18 4.95 -11.25 0.05
N ARG A 19 5.62 -12.40 0.12
CA ARG A 19 5.46 -13.33 1.24
C ARG A 19 5.87 -12.73 2.59
N ALA A 20 6.93 -11.94 2.62
CA ALA A 20 7.36 -11.26 3.83
C ALA A 20 6.36 -10.19 4.27
N LEU A 21 5.75 -9.46 3.35
CA LEU A 21 4.76 -8.41 3.62
C LEU A 21 3.33 -8.93 3.87
N GLY A 22 3.06 -10.18 3.58
CA GLY A 22 1.77 -10.85 3.86
C GLY A 22 1.46 -11.05 5.37
N SER A 23 2.09 -10.29 6.28
CA SER A 23 1.85 -10.33 7.72
C SER A 23 1.89 -8.93 8.29
N GLY A 24 0.79 -8.49 8.91
CA GLY A 24 0.69 -7.18 9.55
C GLY A 24 1.80 -6.91 10.56
N SER A 25 2.23 -7.92 11.33
CA SER A 25 3.35 -7.79 12.26
C SER A 25 4.67 -7.44 11.54
N ARG A 26 4.95 -8.04 10.38
CA ARG A 26 6.17 -7.75 9.63
C ARG A 26 6.11 -6.38 8.96
N VAL A 27 4.94 -5.97 8.49
CA VAL A 27 4.73 -4.61 7.96
C VAL A 27 4.96 -3.56 9.04
N ALA A 28 4.38 -3.75 10.24
CA ALA A 28 4.59 -2.86 11.38
C ALA A 28 6.07 -2.78 11.80
N ILE A 29 6.75 -3.93 11.89
CA ILE A 29 8.18 -4.00 12.22
C ILE A 29 9.02 -3.29 11.15
N LEU A 30 8.73 -3.48 9.87
CA LEU A 30 9.44 -2.79 8.78
C LEU A 30 9.25 -1.28 8.87
N GLY A 31 8.01 -0.82 9.17
CA GLY A 31 7.71 0.59 9.40
C GLY A 31 8.55 1.19 10.54
N LEU A 32 8.64 0.51 11.68
CA LEU A 32 9.48 0.92 12.81
C LEU A 32 10.96 1.03 12.44
N VAL A 33 11.48 0.03 11.74
CA VAL A 33 12.88 -0.02 11.33
C VAL A 33 13.22 1.06 10.30
N ARG A 34 12.27 1.41 9.40
CA ARG A 34 12.38 2.54 8.45
C ARG A 34 12.42 3.88 9.16
N ALA A 35 11.53 4.08 10.14
CA ALA A 35 11.46 5.33 10.90
C ALA A 35 12.71 5.58 11.76
N ALA A 36 13.39 4.54 12.16
CA ALA A 36 14.59 4.61 13.01
C ALA A 36 15.87 4.66 12.15
N GLY A 37 16.24 5.81 11.63
CA GLY A 37 17.37 6.00 10.72
C GLY A 37 18.71 5.37 11.15
N GLY A 38 18.93 5.13 12.46
CA GLY A 38 20.09 4.43 13.02
C GLY A 38 19.96 2.90 13.09
N GLY A 39 18.80 2.35 12.73
CA GLY A 39 18.44 0.94 12.92
C GLY A 39 18.09 0.61 14.37
N LEU A 40 17.40 -0.51 14.56
CA LEU A 40 16.93 -1.01 15.85
C LEU A 40 17.48 -2.41 16.16
N THR A 41 17.69 -2.71 17.42
CA THR A 41 17.92 -4.08 17.88
C THR A 41 16.61 -4.85 17.96
N ALA A 42 16.67 -6.17 17.96
CA ALA A 42 15.47 -6.99 18.14
C ALA A 42 14.77 -6.74 19.49
N ALA A 43 15.50 -6.34 20.53
CA ALA A 43 14.93 -6.00 21.84
C ALA A 43 14.16 -4.67 21.78
N GLU A 44 14.72 -3.65 21.13
CA GLU A 44 14.04 -2.37 20.93
C GLU A 44 12.75 -2.54 20.11
N VAL A 45 12.78 -3.36 19.04
CA VAL A 45 11.58 -3.67 18.24
C VAL A 45 10.56 -4.47 19.05
N ALA A 46 11.00 -5.46 19.83
CA ALA A 46 10.12 -6.24 20.69
C ALA A 46 9.40 -5.37 21.72
N ALA A 47 10.12 -4.44 22.35
CA ALA A 47 9.55 -3.49 23.30
C ALA A 47 8.53 -2.56 22.64
N ALA A 48 8.82 -2.06 21.42
CA ALA A 48 7.94 -1.16 20.68
C ALA A 48 6.66 -1.85 20.16
N THR A 49 6.72 -3.16 19.87
CA THR A 49 5.59 -3.93 19.33
C THR A 49 4.81 -4.74 20.37
N GLY A 50 5.31 -4.83 21.60
CA GLY A 50 4.76 -5.70 22.64
C GLY A 50 4.92 -7.20 22.34
N GLN A 51 5.76 -7.58 21.40
CA GLN A 51 5.96 -8.97 20.99
C GLN A 51 7.10 -9.63 21.74
N HIS A 52 7.04 -10.96 21.86
CA HIS A 52 8.14 -11.72 22.45
C HIS A 52 9.40 -11.61 21.56
N LEU A 53 10.59 -11.49 22.20
CA LEU A 53 11.88 -11.29 21.53
C LEU A 53 12.19 -12.35 20.47
N SER A 54 11.83 -13.62 20.70
CA SER A 54 12.06 -14.71 19.75
C SER A 54 11.20 -14.55 18.50
N THR A 55 9.93 -14.16 18.65
CA THR A 55 9.00 -13.90 17.56
C THR A 55 9.46 -12.69 16.73
N THR A 56 9.86 -11.62 17.41
CA THR A 56 10.42 -10.43 16.76
C THR A 56 11.67 -10.75 15.95
N ARG A 57 12.58 -11.57 16.49
CA ARG A 57 13.76 -12.04 15.74
C ARG A 57 13.36 -12.82 14.49
N ALA A 58 12.41 -13.75 14.59
CA ALA A 58 11.95 -14.52 13.45
C ALA A 58 11.34 -13.61 12.35
N HIS A 59 10.60 -12.59 12.74
CA HIS A 59 10.07 -11.61 11.80
C HIS A 59 11.18 -10.79 11.12
N LEU A 60 12.14 -10.29 11.89
CA LEU A 60 13.29 -9.53 11.38
C LEU A 60 14.15 -10.36 10.42
N GLU A 61 14.44 -11.62 10.75
CA GLU A 61 15.20 -12.51 9.86
C GLU A 61 14.44 -12.79 8.55
N ARG A 62 13.13 -12.91 8.59
CA ARG A 62 12.31 -13.05 7.36
C ARG A 62 12.36 -11.78 6.50
N LEU A 63 12.34 -10.60 7.10
CA LEU A 63 12.51 -9.33 6.39
C LEU A 63 13.91 -9.22 5.77
N VAL A 64 14.95 -9.67 6.49
CA VAL A 64 16.32 -9.73 5.95
C VAL A 64 16.41 -10.72 4.80
N GLY A 65 15.86 -11.93 4.96
CA GLY A 65 15.85 -12.95 3.90
C GLY A 65 15.05 -12.53 2.65
N ALA A 66 14.11 -11.60 2.81
CA ALA A 66 13.35 -11.00 1.70
C ALA A 66 14.03 -9.77 1.10
N GLY A 67 15.20 -9.33 1.61
CA GLY A 67 15.89 -8.14 1.14
C GLY A 67 15.21 -6.82 1.54
N LEU A 68 14.23 -6.85 2.45
CA LEU A 68 13.52 -5.67 2.95
C LEU A 68 14.23 -5.00 4.14
N ALA A 69 15.11 -5.74 4.80
CA ALA A 69 15.94 -5.23 5.87
C ALA A 69 17.38 -5.75 5.73
N VAL A 70 18.31 -5.04 6.29
CA VAL A 70 19.71 -5.46 6.45
C VAL A 70 20.06 -5.51 7.94
N LYS A 71 20.96 -6.42 8.33
CA LYS A 71 21.47 -6.48 9.68
C LYS A 71 22.97 -6.22 9.71
N ALA A 72 23.40 -5.38 10.64
CA ALA A 72 24.80 -5.09 10.88
C ALA A 72 25.10 -5.20 12.38
N ARG A 73 26.33 -5.50 12.74
CA ARG A 73 26.73 -5.46 14.15
C ARG A 73 26.82 -4.01 14.61
N ALA A 74 26.30 -3.70 15.78
CA ALA A 74 26.54 -2.41 16.41
C ALA A 74 28.05 -2.24 16.59
N GLY A 75 28.59 -1.11 16.11
CA GLY A 75 30.01 -0.78 16.30
C GLY A 75 30.33 -0.76 17.78
N GLY A 76 31.45 -1.36 18.15
CA GLY A 76 31.82 -1.63 19.53
C GLY A 76 32.13 -0.41 20.38
N GLY A 77 31.84 -0.50 21.64
CA GLY A 77 32.16 0.46 22.71
C GLY A 77 31.77 -0.06 24.10
N GLN A 78 30.98 -1.11 24.19
CA GLN A 78 30.60 -1.68 25.49
C GLN A 78 31.04 -3.14 25.62
N PRO A 79 31.44 -3.57 26.83
CA PRO A 79 31.78 -4.97 27.10
C PRO A 79 30.54 -5.84 26.93
N GLY A 80 30.61 -6.85 26.03
CA GLY A 80 29.55 -7.78 25.72
C GLY A 80 29.53 -8.16 24.24
N ARG A 81 28.79 -9.24 23.90
CA ARG A 81 28.63 -9.64 22.48
C ARG A 81 27.85 -8.57 21.75
N PRO A 82 28.37 -7.96 20.63
CA PRO A 82 27.71 -6.91 19.91
C PRO A 82 26.31 -7.34 19.45
N ALA A 83 25.30 -6.54 19.76
CA ALA A 83 23.94 -6.79 19.33
C ALA A 83 23.81 -6.54 17.82
N TRP A 84 22.95 -7.34 17.16
CA TRP A 84 22.56 -7.05 15.78
C TRP A 84 21.62 -5.87 15.75
N ARG A 85 21.92 -4.89 14.90
CA ARG A 85 21.00 -3.80 14.52
C ARG A 85 20.43 -4.08 13.16
N TYR A 86 19.11 -3.93 13.03
CA TYR A 86 18.34 -4.08 11.82
C TYR A 86 18.00 -2.70 11.30
N ARG A 87 18.25 -2.47 10.03
CA ARG A 87 17.84 -1.27 9.29
C ARG A 87 16.97 -1.72 8.14
N ALA A 88 16.04 -0.86 7.69
CA ALA A 88 15.45 -1.10 6.38
C ALA A 88 16.58 -1.25 5.36
N ALA A 89 16.45 -2.17 4.44
CA ALA A 89 17.29 -2.13 3.26
C ALA A 89 17.16 -0.71 2.70
N ALA A 90 18.27 -0.09 2.32
CA ALA A 90 18.16 1.13 1.54
C ALA A 90 17.18 0.82 0.41
N ASP A 91 16.21 1.68 0.20
CA ASP A 91 15.49 1.71 -1.04
C ASP A 91 16.56 2.01 -2.11
N ASP A 92 17.36 1.01 -2.47
CA ASP A 92 17.98 0.95 -3.76
C ASP A 92 16.84 0.53 -4.69
N PRO A 93 16.25 1.48 -5.36
CA PRO A 93 15.26 1.19 -6.35
C PRO A 93 16.02 0.71 -7.60
N ALA A 94 16.47 -0.53 -7.57
CA ALA A 94 16.39 -1.20 -8.85
C ALA A 94 14.90 -1.07 -9.19
N PRO A 95 14.54 -0.26 -10.21
CA PRO A 95 13.15 0.08 -10.43
C PRO A 95 12.40 -1.23 -10.62
N ALA A 96 11.52 -1.55 -9.67
CA ALA A 96 10.69 -2.72 -9.82
C ALA A 96 10.10 -2.62 -11.23
N PRO A 97 10.24 -3.60 -12.12
CA PRO A 97 9.88 -3.48 -13.54
C PRO A 97 8.49 -2.88 -13.73
N TYR A 98 7.58 -3.17 -12.81
CA TYR A 98 6.23 -2.62 -12.77
C TYR A 98 6.17 -1.13 -12.42
N ARG A 99 7.06 -0.61 -11.57
CA ARG A 99 7.14 0.82 -11.25
C ARG A 99 7.58 1.62 -12.48
N THR A 100 8.60 1.13 -13.17
CA THR A 100 9.07 1.74 -14.42
C THR A 100 7.99 1.69 -15.50
N LEU A 101 7.30 0.54 -15.65
CA LEU A 101 6.20 0.41 -16.58
C LEU A 101 5.05 1.37 -16.24
N ALA A 102 4.68 1.46 -14.95
CA ALA A 102 3.65 2.40 -14.50
C ALA A 102 4.05 3.85 -14.81
N ALA A 103 5.29 4.24 -14.54
CA ALA A 103 5.79 5.59 -14.86
C ALA A 103 5.73 5.89 -16.38
N VAL A 104 6.09 4.92 -17.22
CA VAL A 104 6.00 5.07 -18.69
C VAL A 104 4.54 5.21 -19.15
N LEU A 105 3.62 4.39 -18.62
CA LEU A 105 2.19 4.46 -18.95
C LEU A 105 1.58 5.79 -18.48
N LEU A 106 1.90 6.27 -17.29
CA LEU A 106 1.50 7.58 -16.79
C LEU A 106 2.06 8.71 -17.65
N GLY A 107 3.32 8.57 -18.10
CA GLY A 107 3.93 9.54 -19.01
C GLY A 107 3.18 9.65 -20.35
N GLN A 108 2.57 8.57 -20.84
CA GLN A 108 1.71 8.61 -22.02
C GLN A 108 0.36 9.28 -21.74
N LEU A 109 -0.30 8.92 -20.63
CA LEU A 109 -1.55 9.56 -20.22
C LEU A 109 -1.40 11.09 -20.08
N ARG A 110 -0.26 11.57 -19.60
CA ARG A 110 0.03 13.02 -19.46
C ARG A 110 0.09 13.77 -20.79
N LYS A 111 0.38 13.11 -21.89
CA LYS A 111 0.43 13.76 -23.23
C LYS A 111 -0.96 14.13 -23.74
N ASP A 112 -1.98 13.42 -23.27
CA ASP A 112 -3.40 13.68 -23.56
C ASP A 112 -4.01 14.53 -22.42
N ALA A 113 -3.40 15.71 -22.15
CA ALA A 113 -3.62 16.51 -20.94
C ALA A 113 -5.10 16.77 -20.60
N ASP A 114 -5.96 16.99 -21.62
CA ASP A 114 -7.37 17.34 -21.41
C ASP A 114 -8.24 16.14 -21.01
N GLY A 115 -7.74 14.90 -21.11
CA GLY A 115 -8.50 13.68 -20.82
C GLY A 115 -7.85 12.73 -19.83
N ALA A 116 -6.63 13.00 -19.38
CA ALA A 116 -5.84 12.07 -18.58
C ALA A 116 -6.51 11.69 -17.25
N ALA A 117 -7.07 12.66 -16.53
CA ALA A 117 -7.76 12.43 -15.26
C ALA A 117 -9.05 11.61 -15.48
N VAL A 118 -9.83 11.94 -16.51
CA VAL A 118 -11.08 11.22 -16.84
C VAL A 118 -10.77 9.77 -17.25
N ALA A 119 -9.73 9.57 -18.06
CA ALA A 119 -9.30 8.23 -18.46
C ALA A 119 -8.79 7.43 -17.26
N ALA A 120 -8.01 8.04 -16.38
CA ALA A 120 -7.49 7.41 -15.17
C ALA A 120 -8.61 7.03 -14.20
N GLU A 121 -9.58 7.90 -13.99
CA GLU A 121 -10.75 7.62 -13.16
C GLU A 121 -11.55 6.43 -13.68
N ARG A 122 -11.82 6.39 -14.99
CA ARG A 122 -12.54 5.28 -15.63
C ARG A 122 -11.80 3.95 -15.44
N VAL A 123 -10.47 3.95 -15.61
CA VAL A 123 -9.63 2.76 -15.38
C VAL A 123 -9.66 2.37 -13.90
N GLY A 124 -9.56 3.34 -13.00
CA GLY A 124 -9.68 3.13 -11.56
C GLY A 124 -11.02 2.52 -11.18
N ARG A 125 -12.12 3.00 -11.76
CA ARG A 125 -13.48 2.50 -11.50
C ARG A 125 -13.63 1.03 -11.91
N GLU A 126 -13.10 0.65 -13.05
CA GLU A 126 -13.08 -0.76 -13.48
C GLU A 126 -12.23 -1.63 -12.56
N TRP A 127 -11.03 -1.16 -12.21
CA TRP A 127 -10.16 -1.85 -11.28
C TRP A 127 -10.79 -2.00 -9.88
N GLY A 128 -11.48 -0.96 -9.40
CA GLY A 128 -12.22 -0.98 -8.13
C GLY A 128 -13.29 -2.07 -8.07
N ARG A 129 -14.06 -2.26 -9.16
CA ARG A 129 -15.05 -3.34 -9.27
C ARG A 129 -14.40 -4.72 -9.15
N GLN A 130 -13.28 -4.95 -9.85
CA GLN A 130 -12.54 -6.22 -9.76
C GLN A 130 -12.08 -6.50 -8.33
N LEU A 131 -11.44 -5.51 -7.68
CA LEU A 131 -10.93 -5.64 -6.32
C LEU A 131 -12.07 -5.90 -5.31
N ALA A 132 -13.23 -5.26 -5.50
CA ALA A 132 -14.39 -5.51 -4.67
C ALA A 132 -14.91 -6.94 -4.82
N GLY A 133 -14.94 -7.47 -6.04
CA GLY A 133 -15.35 -8.85 -6.32
C GLY A 133 -14.48 -9.89 -5.63
N GLU A 134 -13.20 -9.60 -5.44
CA GLU A 134 -12.22 -10.45 -4.74
C GLU A 134 -12.26 -10.28 -3.22
N SER A 135 -12.88 -9.21 -2.71
CA SER A 135 -12.94 -8.90 -1.26
C SER A 135 -13.99 -9.75 -0.57
N GLY A 136 -13.64 -10.32 0.58
CA GLY A 136 -14.56 -11.01 1.47
C GLY A 136 -15.44 -10.09 2.34
N ALA A 137 -15.23 -8.78 2.31
CA ALA A 137 -15.99 -7.79 3.06
C ALA A 137 -17.42 -7.66 2.50
N ARG A 138 -18.40 -7.35 3.36
CA ARG A 138 -19.82 -7.36 2.99
C ARG A 138 -20.42 -5.96 2.81
N GLY A 139 -20.03 -5.00 3.66
CA GLY A 139 -20.48 -3.62 3.59
C GLY A 139 -19.69 -2.78 2.58
N ALA A 140 -20.31 -1.76 2.01
CA ALA A 140 -19.64 -0.87 1.04
C ALA A 140 -18.41 -0.17 1.66
N VAL A 141 -18.57 0.45 2.83
CA VAL A 141 -17.50 1.13 3.58
C VAL A 141 -16.39 0.14 3.98
N GLU A 142 -16.77 -1.03 4.51
CA GLU A 142 -15.82 -2.08 4.89
C GLU A 142 -15.02 -2.57 3.69
N THR A 143 -15.67 -2.72 2.53
CA THR A 143 -14.99 -3.15 1.29
C THR A 143 -13.99 -2.10 0.80
N VAL A 144 -14.35 -0.81 0.80
CA VAL A 144 -13.41 0.27 0.47
C VAL A 144 -12.20 0.22 1.40
N GLY A 145 -12.41 0.12 2.72
CA GLY A 145 -11.33 0.00 3.69
C GLY A 145 -10.43 -1.20 3.42
N SER A 146 -11.02 -2.39 3.20
CA SER A 146 -10.29 -3.63 2.92
C SER A 146 -9.46 -3.56 1.63
N VAL A 147 -10.03 -3.00 0.57
CA VAL A 147 -9.34 -2.82 -0.73
C VAL A 147 -8.15 -1.88 -0.57
N PHE A 148 -8.34 -0.72 0.07
CA PHE A 148 -7.24 0.24 0.24
C PHE A 148 -6.17 -0.27 1.23
N ASP A 149 -6.55 -1.05 2.25
CA ASP A 149 -5.57 -1.72 3.11
C ASP A 149 -4.74 -2.75 2.32
N GLY A 150 -5.40 -3.57 1.51
CA GLY A 150 -4.74 -4.53 0.62
C GLY A 150 -3.78 -3.86 -0.39
N LEU A 151 -4.11 -2.66 -0.86
CA LEU A 151 -3.27 -1.84 -1.73
C LEU A 151 -2.13 -1.11 -0.98
N GLY A 152 -2.13 -1.12 0.37
CA GLY A 152 -1.06 -0.54 1.20
C GLY A 152 -1.28 0.92 1.61
N PHE A 153 -2.50 1.43 1.57
CA PHE A 153 -2.82 2.82 1.94
C PHE A 153 -3.01 3.05 3.45
N SER A 154 -3.04 2.00 4.27
CA SER A 154 -3.23 2.08 5.73
C SER A 154 -4.45 2.95 6.11
N PRO A 155 -5.67 2.55 5.72
CA PRO A 155 -6.87 3.32 5.97
C PRO A 155 -7.23 3.33 7.47
N VAL A 156 -7.69 4.48 7.96
CA VAL A 156 -8.21 4.66 9.32
C VAL A 156 -9.60 5.28 9.22
N VAL A 157 -10.59 4.58 9.76
CA VAL A 157 -11.99 5.05 9.77
C VAL A 157 -12.16 6.12 10.84
N HIS A 158 -12.72 7.25 10.46
CA HIS A 158 -13.19 8.31 11.34
C HIS A 158 -14.70 8.46 11.13
N GLY A 159 -15.50 8.20 12.17
CA GLY A 159 -16.94 8.41 12.13
C GLY A 159 -17.30 9.83 12.53
N GLU A 160 -18.12 10.52 11.76
CA GLU A 160 -18.72 11.77 12.19
C GLU A 160 -20.08 11.55 12.86
N ALA A 161 -20.41 12.44 13.80
CA ALA A 161 -21.72 12.47 14.47
C ALA A 161 -22.80 13.00 13.52
N GLY A 162 -23.08 12.30 12.46
CA GLY A 162 -24.01 12.68 11.38
C GLY A 162 -24.16 11.58 10.35
N GLY A 163 -23.26 10.57 10.41
CA GLY A 163 -23.34 9.31 9.70
C GLY A 163 -22.59 9.20 8.39
N ALA A 164 -21.96 10.27 7.90
CA ALA A 164 -20.92 10.14 6.88
C ALA A 164 -19.69 9.47 7.51
N VAL A 165 -18.94 8.71 6.70
CA VAL A 165 -17.72 8.04 7.14
C VAL A 165 -16.55 8.64 6.39
N ASP A 166 -15.61 9.23 7.13
CA ASP A 166 -14.32 9.65 6.60
C ASP A 166 -13.30 8.52 6.76
N LEU A 167 -12.68 8.13 5.66
CA LEU A 167 -11.60 7.16 5.63
C LEU A 167 -10.30 7.89 5.36
N HIS A 168 -9.42 7.95 6.35
CA HIS A 168 -8.11 8.59 6.24
C HIS A 168 -7.08 7.60 5.71
N LEU A 169 -6.59 7.81 4.51
CA LEU A 169 -5.52 7.04 3.88
C LEU A 169 -4.17 7.60 4.33
N ARG A 170 -3.51 6.93 5.27
CA ARG A 170 -2.30 7.40 5.96
C ARG A 170 -1.01 7.21 5.17
N THR A 171 -1.02 6.31 4.20
CA THR A 171 0.11 6.03 3.32
C THR A 171 -0.37 6.05 1.88
N CYS A 172 0.52 6.41 0.97
CA CYS A 172 0.30 6.26 -0.47
C CYS A 172 1.47 5.45 -1.04
N PRO A 173 1.26 4.19 -1.43
CA PRO A 173 2.34 3.37 -2.00
C PRO A 173 2.80 3.87 -3.37
N PHE A 174 2.05 4.79 -3.98
CA PHE A 174 2.33 5.39 -5.29
C PHE A 174 2.78 6.85 -5.19
N LEU A 175 3.21 7.33 -4.01
CA LEU A 175 3.51 8.75 -3.78
C LEU A 175 4.52 9.31 -4.79
N GLU A 176 5.55 8.55 -5.14
CA GLU A 176 6.55 8.95 -6.16
C GLU A 176 5.94 9.14 -7.57
N LEU A 177 4.85 8.41 -7.88
CA LEU A 177 4.11 8.56 -9.13
C LEU A 177 3.12 9.72 -9.06
N VAL A 178 2.58 10.01 -7.87
CA VAL A 178 1.74 11.19 -7.63
C VAL A 178 2.52 12.46 -7.92
N ASP A 179 3.78 12.56 -7.51
CA ASP A 179 4.64 13.72 -7.80
C ASP A 179 4.83 13.95 -9.32
N GLN A 180 4.76 12.87 -10.11
CA GLN A 180 4.91 12.95 -11.57
C GLN A 180 3.60 13.29 -12.29
N ALA A 181 2.45 12.82 -11.81
CA ALA A 181 1.14 12.97 -12.43
C ALA A 181 0.02 13.03 -11.38
N PRO A 182 -0.06 14.10 -10.56
CA PRO A 182 -0.97 14.17 -9.42
C PRO A 182 -2.43 13.99 -9.84
N ASP A 183 -2.89 14.71 -10.86
CA ASP A 183 -4.29 14.68 -11.27
C ASP A 183 -4.72 13.29 -11.74
N ALA A 184 -3.91 12.63 -12.57
CA ALA A 184 -4.21 11.29 -13.06
C ALA A 184 -4.17 10.25 -11.95
N MET A 185 -3.18 10.32 -11.05
CA MET A 185 -3.07 9.35 -9.95
C MET A 185 -4.18 9.50 -8.91
N CYS A 186 -4.53 10.74 -8.55
CA CYS A 186 -5.63 10.99 -7.62
C CYS A 186 -6.97 10.62 -8.24
N ALA A 187 -7.19 10.89 -9.54
CA ALA A 187 -8.38 10.47 -10.26
C ALA A 187 -8.50 8.93 -10.36
N LEU A 188 -7.38 8.22 -10.58
CA LEU A 188 -7.34 6.76 -10.53
C LEU A 188 -7.83 6.23 -9.17
N HIS A 189 -7.33 6.80 -8.08
CA HIS A 189 -7.74 6.37 -6.73
C HIS A 189 -9.21 6.70 -6.45
N ALA A 190 -9.70 7.87 -6.88
CA ALA A 190 -11.12 8.21 -6.79
C ALA A 190 -11.98 7.21 -7.58
N GLY A 191 -11.52 6.83 -8.77
CA GLY A 191 -12.14 5.78 -9.56
C GLY A 191 -12.22 4.45 -8.84
N VAL A 192 -11.13 4.02 -8.17
CA VAL A 192 -11.13 2.78 -7.37
C VAL A 192 -12.22 2.82 -6.29
N VAL A 193 -12.32 3.92 -5.53
CA VAL A 193 -13.38 4.09 -4.53
C VAL A 193 -14.76 3.91 -5.15
N ARG A 194 -15.03 4.64 -6.24
CA ARG A 194 -16.32 4.62 -6.95
C ARG A 194 -16.66 3.24 -7.47
N GLY A 195 -15.68 2.54 -8.07
CA GLY A 195 -15.86 1.19 -8.58
C GLY A 195 -16.18 0.16 -7.50
N VAL A 196 -15.54 0.30 -6.33
CA VAL A 196 -15.85 -0.55 -5.17
C VAL A 196 -17.28 -0.34 -4.71
N LEU A 197 -17.73 0.91 -4.61
CA LEU A 197 -19.09 1.26 -4.21
C LEU A 197 -20.12 0.74 -5.20
N ASP A 198 -19.93 0.97 -6.51
CA ASP A 198 -20.78 0.45 -7.56
C ASP A 198 -20.99 -1.07 -7.45
N GLU A 199 -19.89 -1.82 -7.23
CA GLU A 199 -19.93 -3.28 -7.14
C GLU A 199 -20.70 -3.75 -5.89
N ARG A 200 -20.75 -2.92 -4.86
CA ARG A 200 -21.52 -3.16 -3.64
C ARG A 200 -22.94 -2.62 -3.69
N GLY A 201 -23.40 -2.14 -4.85
CA GLY A 201 -24.74 -1.60 -5.05
C GLY A 201 -24.97 -0.23 -4.42
N ALA A 202 -23.88 0.50 -4.16
CA ALA A 202 -23.90 1.84 -3.62
C ALA A 202 -23.63 2.88 -4.72
N ASP A 203 -24.02 4.15 -4.49
CA ASP A 203 -23.73 5.22 -5.44
C ASP A 203 -22.25 5.66 -5.36
N GLY A 204 -21.43 5.17 -6.29
CA GLY A 204 -20.02 5.53 -6.35
C GLY A 204 -19.77 7.03 -6.58
N ASP A 205 -20.70 7.74 -7.23
CA ASP A 205 -20.54 9.17 -7.50
C ASP A 205 -20.81 10.05 -6.28
N ALA A 206 -21.44 9.51 -5.24
CA ALA A 206 -21.60 10.18 -3.97
C ALA A 206 -20.31 10.21 -3.11
N ALA A 207 -19.30 9.42 -3.47
CA ALA A 207 -18.02 9.42 -2.76
C ALA A 207 -17.07 10.51 -3.27
N VAL A 208 -16.37 11.16 -2.35
CA VAL A 208 -15.38 12.20 -2.64
C VAL A 208 -14.02 11.78 -2.09
N LEU A 209 -13.00 11.80 -2.94
CA LEU A 209 -11.61 11.70 -2.51
C LEU A 209 -10.98 13.09 -2.50
N GLU A 210 -10.50 13.52 -1.33
CA GLU A 210 -9.73 14.75 -1.16
C GLU A 210 -8.25 14.41 -1.01
N PRO A 211 -7.42 14.64 -2.04
CA PRO A 211 -5.98 14.46 -1.92
C PRO A 211 -5.42 15.38 -0.84
N PHE A 212 -4.64 14.80 0.09
CA PHE A 212 -4.03 15.55 1.21
C PHE A 212 -5.04 16.35 2.07
N GLY A 213 -6.30 15.92 2.11
CA GLY A 213 -7.40 16.60 2.80
C GLY A 213 -7.30 16.63 4.33
N ALA A 214 -6.37 15.89 4.92
CA ALA A 214 -6.05 15.92 6.35
C ALA A 214 -4.53 15.90 6.59
N PRO A 215 -4.04 16.32 7.77
CA PRO A 215 -2.63 16.22 8.09
C PRO A 215 -2.11 14.80 7.92
N ARG A 216 -1.17 14.60 6.98
CA ARG A 216 -0.53 13.32 6.64
C ARG A 216 -1.51 12.24 6.16
N ALA A 217 -2.62 12.63 5.50
CA ALA A 217 -3.57 11.68 4.91
C ALA A 217 -4.32 12.29 3.71
N CYS A 218 -4.70 11.44 2.77
CA CYS A 218 -5.82 11.73 1.88
C CYS A 218 -7.11 11.32 2.58
N VAL A 219 -8.23 12.00 2.28
CA VAL A 219 -9.53 11.72 2.89
C VAL A 219 -10.49 11.19 1.83
N VAL A 220 -11.08 10.04 2.08
CA VAL A 220 -12.20 9.52 1.32
C VAL A 220 -13.45 9.73 2.15
N ARG A 221 -14.37 10.57 1.67
CA ARG A 221 -15.69 10.73 2.26
C ARG A 221 -16.67 9.79 1.59
N LEU A 222 -17.28 8.95 2.41
CA LEU A 222 -18.27 7.98 2.00
C LEU A 222 -19.64 8.39 2.58
N PRO A 223 -20.71 8.33 1.78
CA PRO A 223 -22.05 8.55 2.28
C PRO A 223 -22.41 7.43 3.28
N ARG A 224 -23.46 7.66 4.07
CA ARG A 224 -23.92 6.73 5.08
C ARG A 224 -24.40 5.42 4.44
N ASP A 225 -24.13 4.27 5.08
CA ASP A 225 -24.79 3.01 4.75
C ASP A 225 -26.30 3.18 4.89
N GLY A 226 -27.03 3.10 3.76
CA GLY A 226 -28.49 3.28 3.69
C GLY A 226 -28.99 4.56 3.01
N GLU A 227 -28.10 5.45 2.60
CA GLU A 227 -28.40 6.61 1.73
C GLU A 227 -28.02 6.34 0.25
N TRP A 228 -28.03 5.08 -0.13
CA TRP A 228 -27.68 4.60 -1.49
C TRP A 228 -28.89 4.50 -2.41
#